data_ad84131aef1a6deb2505cab241cf5a16
#
_entry.id   ad84131aef1a6deb2505cab241cf5a16
#
_cell.length_a   1.000
_cell.length_b   1.000
_cell.length_c   1.000
_cell.angle_alpha   90.00
_cell.angle_beta   90.00
_cell.angle_gamma   90.00
#
_symmetry.space_group_name_H-M   'P 1'
#
loop_
_entity.id
_entity.type
_entity.pdbx_description
1 polymer ?
#
loop_
_entity_poly.entity_id
_entity_poly.type
_entity_poly.pdbx_seq_one_letter_code
_entity_poly.pdbx_strand_id
1 'polypeptide(L)'
;AAVLAELVGETRVHAVDIDRRLVYAARSNLESAGYGGVLVDARDGARGLPEYAPFDRILVEAAAIDPPERLVEQLAPGGKLVLPLGGPEQSLAVVDDAGEVLDRRGPVAFKPLLVDGEQGSAPARNRTEREEAQRASEPGYFAKTGWEQEWIDWDEQMGRR
;
A
#
# COMPACT_ATOMS: atom_id res chain seq x y z
N ALA A 1 2.17 -11.15 -3.82
CA ALA A 1 3.13 -11.45 -4.89
C ALA A 1 3.08 -12.93 -5.28
N ALA A 2 3.20 -13.91 -4.34
CA ALA A 2 3.21 -15.34 -4.65
C ALA A 2 2.00 -15.81 -5.47
N VAL A 3 0.77 -15.39 -5.09
CA VAL A 3 -0.45 -15.74 -5.83
C VAL A 3 -0.40 -15.22 -7.28
N LEU A 4 0.14 -14.02 -7.49
CA LEU A 4 0.33 -13.49 -8.84
C LEU A 4 1.38 -14.30 -9.60
N ALA A 5 2.47 -14.70 -8.94
CA ALA A 5 3.51 -15.53 -9.54
C ALA A 5 2.99 -16.91 -10.01
N GLU A 6 2.06 -17.51 -9.26
CA GLU A 6 1.37 -18.74 -9.70
C GLU A 6 0.56 -18.55 -10.99
N LEU A 7 -0.04 -17.37 -11.16
CA LEU A 7 -0.90 -17.10 -12.32
C LEU A 7 -0.12 -16.73 -13.58
N VAL A 8 1.00 -15.99 -13.44
CA VAL A 8 1.69 -15.41 -14.59
C VAL A 8 3.16 -15.78 -14.71
N GLY A 9 3.68 -16.53 -13.75
CA GLY A 9 5.11 -16.85 -13.62
C GLY A 9 5.86 -15.80 -12.78
N GLU A 10 6.79 -16.29 -11.96
CA GLU A 10 7.48 -15.47 -10.96
C GLU A 10 8.33 -14.33 -11.56
N THR A 11 8.97 -14.55 -12.71
CA THR A 11 9.80 -13.55 -13.39
C THR A 11 9.00 -12.39 -14.01
N ARG A 12 7.67 -12.49 -14.03
CA ARG A 12 6.76 -11.45 -14.51
C ARG A 12 6.12 -10.64 -13.39
N VAL A 13 6.47 -10.94 -12.15
CA VAL A 13 5.92 -10.24 -10.98
C VAL A 13 7.00 -9.36 -10.36
N HIS A 14 6.72 -8.07 -10.31
CA HIS A 14 7.55 -7.05 -9.68
C HIS A 14 6.78 -6.49 -8.50
N ALA A 15 7.40 -6.43 -7.33
CA ALA A 15 6.82 -5.89 -6.12
C ALA A 15 7.72 -4.81 -5.53
N VAL A 16 7.13 -3.80 -4.92
CA VAL A 16 7.86 -2.72 -4.26
C VAL A 16 7.25 -2.41 -2.90
N ASP A 17 8.08 -2.03 -1.98
CA ASP A 17 7.68 -1.47 -0.69
C ASP A 17 8.69 -0.39 -0.29
N ILE A 18 8.24 0.64 0.40
CA ILE A 18 9.09 1.71 0.92
C ILE A 18 9.89 1.28 2.15
N ASP A 19 9.36 0.33 2.94
CA ASP A 19 10.05 -0.21 4.12
C ASP A 19 11.01 -1.35 3.73
N ARG A 20 12.30 -1.06 3.82
CA ARG A 20 13.36 -2.03 3.53
C ARG A 20 13.25 -3.32 4.35
N ARG A 21 12.75 -3.25 5.59
CA ARG A 21 12.60 -4.43 6.44
C ARG A 21 11.52 -5.35 5.88
N LEU A 22 10.41 -4.77 5.39
CA LEU A 22 9.35 -5.53 4.74
C LEU A 22 9.83 -6.14 3.43
N VAL A 23 10.65 -5.42 2.64
CA VAL A 23 11.28 -5.95 1.43
C VAL A 23 12.15 -7.17 1.74
N TYR A 24 13.02 -7.10 2.75
CA TYR A 24 13.84 -8.24 3.15
C TYR A 24 13.00 -9.44 3.61
N ALA A 25 11.98 -9.19 4.43
CA ALA A 25 11.05 -10.23 4.88
C ALA A 25 10.29 -10.85 3.71
N ALA A 26 9.81 -10.03 2.76
CA ALA A 26 9.10 -10.50 1.57
C ALA A 26 9.99 -11.37 0.70
N ARG A 27 11.24 -10.95 0.44
CA ARG A 27 12.21 -11.76 -0.32
C ARG A 27 12.45 -13.12 0.33
N SER A 28 12.73 -13.14 1.64
CA SER A 28 12.97 -14.38 2.38
C SER A 28 11.76 -15.31 2.36
N ASN A 29 10.55 -14.75 2.53
CA ASN A 29 9.32 -15.53 2.50
C ASN A 29 9.03 -16.10 1.11
N LEU A 30 9.23 -15.30 0.05
CA LEU A 30 9.04 -15.74 -1.32
C LEU A 30 10.04 -16.84 -1.71
N GLU A 31 11.32 -16.66 -1.37
CA GLU A 31 12.36 -17.67 -1.60
C GLU A 31 12.04 -18.98 -0.88
N SER A 32 11.66 -18.91 0.40
CA SER A 32 11.28 -20.09 1.20
C SER A 32 10.04 -20.80 0.65
N ALA A 33 9.15 -20.07 -0.01
CA ALA A 33 7.94 -20.60 -0.63
C ALA A 33 8.16 -21.06 -2.09
N GLY A 34 9.37 -20.94 -2.63
CA GLY A 34 9.70 -21.37 -3.99
C GLY A 34 9.45 -20.32 -5.07
N TYR A 35 9.28 -19.05 -4.71
CA TYR A 35 9.05 -17.92 -5.63
C TYR A 35 10.23 -16.94 -5.66
N GLY A 36 11.46 -17.45 -5.66
CA GLY A 36 12.67 -16.62 -5.63
C GLY A 36 12.90 -15.76 -6.87
N GLY A 37 12.21 -16.05 -7.98
CA GLY A 37 12.26 -15.24 -9.20
C GLY A 37 11.40 -13.99 -9.19
N VAL A 38 10.58 -13.77 -8.16
CA VAL A 38 9.81 -12.51 -8.00
C VAL A 38 10.77 -11.37 -7.64
N LEU A 39 10.77 -10.32 -8.44
CA LEU A 39 11.52 -9.10 -8.11
C LEU A 39 10.82 -8.35 -6.97
N VAL A 40 11.55 -8.06 -5.90
CA VAL A 40 11.04 -7.24 -4.77
C VAL A 40 12.06 -6.15 -4.48
N ASP A 41 11.67 -4.88 -4.64
CA ASP A 41 12.56 -3.75 -4.46
C ASP A 41 12.12 -2.76 -3.37
N ALA A 42 13.11 -2.15 -2.70
CA ALA A 42 12.88 -1.09 -1.72
C ALA A 42 12.80 0.26 -2.43
N ARG A 43 11.58 0.73 -2.73
CA ARG A 43 11.32 2.00 -3.43
C ARG A 43 9.97 2.60 -3.02
N ASP A 44 9.82 3.86 -3.36
CA ASP A 44 8.53 4.54 -3.34
C ASP A 44 7.63 3.97 -4.45
N GLY A 45 6.59 3.24 -4.05
CA GLY A 45 5.63 2.60 -4.96
C GLY A 45 4.78 3.58 -5.75
N ALA A 46 4.64 4.83 -5.30
CA ALA A 46 3.93 5.87 -6.02
C ALA A 46 4.59 6.26 -7.35
N ARG A 47 5.88 6.00 -7.48
CA ARG A 47 6.64 6.23 -8.72
C ARG A 47 6.56 5.05 -9.68
N GLY A 48 6.06 3.90 -9.21
CA GLY A 48 6.06 2.67 -9.98
C GLY A 48 7.46 2.16 -10.32
N LEU A 49 7.55 1.50 -11.46
CA LEU A 49 8.78 0.91 -12.01
C LEU A 49 8.88 1.22 -13.50
N PRO A 50 9.13 2.48 -13.90
CA PRO A 50 9.12 2.89 -15.31
C PRO A 50 10.12 2.14 -16.17
N GLU A 51 11.22 1.62 -15.59
CA GLU A 51 12.21 0.83 -16.28
C GLU A 51 11.72 -0.56 -16.71
N TYR A 52 10.62 -1.03 -16.14
CA TYR A 52 9.98 -2.32 -16.48
C TYR A 52 8.63 -2.15 -17.17
N ALA A 53 8.16 -0.90 -17.33
CA ALA A 53 6.92 -0.60 -18.04
C ALA A 53 7.03 -0.99 -19.53
N PRO A 54 5.90 -1.31 -20.22
CA PRO A 54 4.53 -1.22 -19.71
C PRO A 54 4.07 -2.48 -18.97
N PHE A 55 3.08 -2.30 -18.07
CA PHE A 55 2.49 -3.38 -17.28
C PHE A 55 1.07 -3.71 -17.71
N ASP A 56 0.74 -5.00 -17.84
CA ASP A 56 -0.63 -5.44 -18.07
C ASP A 56 -1.52 -5.21 -16.85
N ARG A 57 -0.95 -5.35 -15.64
CA ARG A 57 -1.68 -5.23 -14.37
C ARG A 57 -0.80 -4.56 -13.32
N ILE A 58 -1.37 -3.58 -12.65
CA ILE A 58 -0.78 -2.96 -11.46
C ILE A 58 -1.76 -3.14 -10.31
N LEU A 59 -1.28 -3.66 -9.18
CA LEU A 59 -2.04 -3.76 -7.93
C LEU A 59 -1.37 -2.86 -6.90
N VAL A 60 -2.13 -1.92 -6.34
CA VAL A 60 -1.67 -1.02 -5.28
C VAL A 60 -2.38 -1.38 -3.98
N GLU A 61 -1.61 -1.69 -2.95
CA GLU A 61 -2.10 -2.04 -1.61
C GLU A 61 -2.02 -0.85 -0.64
N ALA A 62 -2.25 0.35 -1.18
CA ALA A 62 -2.34 1.61 -0.45
C ALA A 62 -3.42 2.48 -1.08
N ALA A 63 -4.14 3.29 -0.27
CA ALA A 63 -5.24 4.11 -0.73
C ALA A 63 -4.78 5.41 -1.37
N ALA A 64 -5.34 5.77 -2.51
CA ALA A 64 -5.18 7.06 -3.14
C ALA A 64 -6.53 7.81 -3.22
N ILE A 65 -6.50 9.13 -3.28
CA ILE A 65 -7.72 9.95 -3.47
C ILE A 65 -8.18 9.81 -4.92
N ASP A 66 -7.25 9.94 -5.84
CA ASP A 66 -7.45 9.82 -7.29
C ASP A 66 -6.45 8.79 -7.87
N PRO A 67 -6.71 8.23 -9.06
CA PRO A 67 -5.77 7.34 -9.72
C PRO A 67 -4.41 8.02 -9.91
N PRO A 68 -3.29 7.43 -9.43
CA PRO A 68 -1.98 8.04 -9.58
C PRO A 68 -1.53 8.05 -11.05
N GLU A 69 -1.41 9.23 -11.66
CA GLU A 69 -1.06 9.40 -13.07
C GLU A 69 0.19 8.59 -13.47
N ARG A 70 1.24 8.64 -12.65
CA ARG A 70 2.49 7.92 -12.92
C ARG A 70 2.33 6.40 -13.01
N LEU A 71 1.36 5.83 -12.33
CA LEU A 71 1.06 4.40 -12.41
C LEU A 71 0.17 4.10 -13.60
N VAL A 72 -0.76 5.00 -13.93
CA VAL A 72 -1.60 4.90 -15.13
C VAL A 72 -0.73 4.95 -16.40
N GLU A 73 0.23 5.89 -16.47
CA GLU A 73 1.18 6.02 -17.59
C GLU A 73 2.07 4.78 -17.82
N GLN A 74 2.21 3.92 -16.80
CA GLN A 74 2.97 2.68 -16.89
C GLN A 74 2.12 1.48 -17.29
N LEU A 75 0.82 1.65 -17.53
CA LEU A 75 -0.03 0.57 -18.03
C LEU A 75 0.20 0.32 -19.53
N ALA A 76 0.13 -0.94 -19.90
CA ALA A 76 0.05 -1.33 -21.30
C ALA A 76 -1.33 -0.95 -21.89
N PRO A 77 -1.46 -0.82 -23.21
CA PRO A 77 -2.77 -0.66 -23.85
C PRO A 77 -3.75 -1.76 -23.39
N GLY A 78 -4.88 -1.38 -22.82
CA GLY A 78 -5.85 -2.30 -22.20
C GLY A 78 -5.44 -2.83 -20.82
N GLY A 79 -4.34 -2.35 -20.27
CA GLY A 79 -3.89 -2.65 -18.92
C GLY A 79 -4.87 -2.16 -17.85
N LYS A 80 -4.74 -2.68 -16.63
CA LYS A 80 -5.61 -2.31 -15.50
C LYS A 80 -4.81 -2.03 -14.25
N LEU A 81 -5.20 -0.95 -13.57
CA LEU A 81 -4.74 -0.61 -12.24
C LEU A 81 -5.85 -0.94 -11.23
N VAL A 82 -5.53 -1.68 -10.19
CA VAL A 82 -6.44 -2.01 -9.10
C VAL A 82 -5.92 -1.39 -7.82
N LEU A 83 -6.74 -0.57 -7.17
CA LEU A 83 -6.33 0.13 -5.97
C LEU A 83 -7.52 0.52 -5.10
N PRO A 84 -7.31 0.75 -3.78
CA PRO A 84 -8.27 1.45 -2.95
C PRO A 84 -8.33 2.93 -3.34
N LEU A 85 -9.51 3.42 -3.73
CA LEU A 85 -9.76 4.83 -4.04
C LEU A 85 -10.74 5.46 -3.06
N GLY A 86 -10.42 6.66 -2.62
CA GLY A 86 -11.25 7.49 -1.76
C GLY A 86 -10.46 8.09 -0.59
N GLY A 87 -11.10 9.00 0.11
CA GLY A 87 -10.59 9.65 1.33
C GLY A 87 -10.99 8.85 2.58
N PRO A 88 -11.91 9.39 3.42
CA PRO A 88 -12.39 8.67 4.61
C PRO A 88 -13.13 7.37 4.28
N GLU A 89 -13.87 7.37 3.19
CA GLU A 89 -14.53 6.19 2.64
C GLU A 89 -13.78 5.73 1.40
N GLN A 90 -13.25 4.52 1.47
CA GLN A 90 -12.48 3.91 0.37
C GLN A 90 -13.28 2.76 -0.25
N SER A 91 -13.17 2.62 -1.55
CA SER A 91 -13.65 1.45 -2.29
C SER A 91 -12.54 0.87 -3.14
N LEU A 92 -12.52 -0.45 -3.32
CA LEU A 92 -11.60 -1.06 -4.28
C LEU A 92 -12.04 -0.68 -5.70
N ALA A 93 -11.17 -0.03 -6.44
CA ALA A 93 -11.44 0.45 -7.79
C ALA A 93 -10.61 -0.29 -8.83
N VAL A 94 -11.16 -0.41 -10.03
CA VAL A 94 -10.47 -0.86 -11.24
C VAL A 94 -10.42 0.32 -12.20
N VAL A 95 -9.22 0.70 -12.61
CA VAL A 95 -8.93 1.85 -13.47
C VAL A 95 -8.27 1.36 -14.75
N ASP A 96 -8.58 1.98 -15.88
CA ASP A 96 -7.95 1.65 -17.17
C ASP A 96 -6.69 2.47 -17.46
N ASP A 97 -6.13 2.24 -18.65
CA ASP A 97 -4.93 2.92 -19.16
C ASP A 97 -5.17 4.39 -19.57
N ALA A 98 -6.43 4.85 -19.56
CA ALA A 98 -6.79 6.27 -19.69
C ALA A 98 -6.98 6.96 -18.33
N GLY A 99 -6.89 6.22 -17.21
CA GLY A 99 -7.14 6.74 -15.88
C GLY A 99 -8.62 6.76 -15.48
N GLU A 100 -9.50 6.17 -16.29
CA GLU A 100 -10.94 6.14 -16.03
C GLU A 100 -11.30 4.99 -15.09
N VAL A 101 -12.15 5.28 -14.09
CA VAL A 101 -12.64 4.26 -13.15
C VAL A 101 -13.72 3.42 -13.83
N LEU A 102 -13.41 2.18 -14.12
CA LEU A 102 -14.31 1.23 -14.78
C LEU A 102 -15.27 0.54 -13.79
N ASP A 103 -14.82 0.28 -12.57
CA ASP A 103 -15.59 -0.48 -11.57
C ASP A 103 -15.17 -0.08 -10.15
N ARG A 104 -16.12 -0.17 -9.21
CA ARG A 104 -15.88 0.01 -7.78
C ARG A 104 -16.52 -1.14 -7.01
N ARG A 105 -15.74 -1.77 -6.11
CA ARG A 105 -16.18 -2.93 -5.34
C ARG A 105 -16.00 -2.67 -3.85
N GLY A 106 -17.09 -2.81 -3.13
CA GLY A 106 -17.18 -2.84 -1.68
C GLY A 106 -16.35 -1.79 -0.92
N PRO A 107 -16.68 -1.53 0.31
CA PRO A 107 -15.85 -0.69 1.17
C PRO A 107 -14.57 -1.44 1.56
N VAL A 108 -13.44 -0.72 1.60
CA VAL A 108 -12.14 -1.21 2.04
C VAL A 108 -11.48 -0.17 2.94
N ALA A 109 -10.46 -0.58 3.70
CA ALA A 109 -9.69 0.31 4.56
C ALA A 109 -8.19 0.01 4.39
N PHE A 110 -7.49 0.89 3.71
CA PHE A 110 -6.04 0.81 3.50
C PHE A 110 -5.35 2.05 4.02
N LYS A 111 -4.07 1.92 4.34
CA LYS A 111 -3.22 3.08 4.63
C LYS A 111 -3.08 3.94 3.39
N PRO A 112 -2.93 5.27 3.55
CA PRO A 112 -2.69 6.15 2.43
C PRO A 112 -1.41 5.80 1.68
N LEU A 113 -1.45 5.90 0.37
CA LEU A 113 -0.27 5.90 -0.47
C LEU A 113 0.55 7.16 -0.15
N LEU A 114 1.77 6.97 0.33
CA LEU A 114 2.67 8.08 0.61
C LEU A 114 3.31 8.51 -0.72
N VAL A 115 2.92 9.68 -1.20
CA VAL A 115 3.47 10.27 -2.43
C VAL A 115 4.20 11.55 -2.06
N ASP A 116 5.49 11.61 -2.34
CA ASP A 116 6.26 12.84 -2.19
C ASP A 116 5.70 13.92 -3.13
N GLY A 117 4.97 14.89 -2.59
CA GLY A 117 4.53 16.11 -3.25
C GLY A 117 3.17 16.08 -3.95
N GLU A 118 2.51 14.93 -4.18
CA GLU A 118 1.19 14.86 -4.80
C GLU A 118 0.04 14.86 -3.79
N GLN A 119 0.31 14.49 -2.56
CA GLN A 119 -0.64 14.65 -1.45
C GLN A 119 -0.51 16.03 -0.84
N GLY A 120 -0.93 17.04 -1.57
CA GLY A 120 -1.05 18.42 -1.07
C GLY A 120 -2.12 18.61 0.00
N SER A 121 -2.88 17.57 0.29
CA SER A 121 -3.67 17.40 1.50
C SER A 121 -3.39 15.99 1.98
N ALA A 122 -2.61 15.83 3.03
CA ALA A 122 -2.60 14.58 3.77
C ALA A 122 -4.07 14.15 3.92
N PRO A 123 -4.45 12.90 3.53
CA PRO A 123 -5.77 12.41 3.83
C PRO A 123 -5.96 12.69 5.31
N ALA A 124 -7.07 13.33 5.68
CA ALA A 124 -7.27 13.75 7.04
C ALA A 124 -7.04 12.51 7.90
N ARG A 125 -5.86 12.43 8.50
CA ARG A 125 -5.64 11.50 9.59
C ARG A 125 -6.82 11.77 10.49
N ASN A 126 -7.52 10.77 10.96
CA ASN A 126 -8.64 10.92 11.88
C ASN A 126 -8.23 11.67 13.17
N ARG A 127 -7.02 12.26 13.17
CA ARG A 127 -6.45 13.08 14.25
C ARG A 127 -5.59 14.17 13.65
N THR A 128 -5.78 15.37 14.17
CA THR A 128 -4.89 16.50 13.89
C THR A 128 -3.53 16.27 14.57
N GLU A 129 -2.43 16.81 14.02
CA GLU A 129 -1.10 16.77 14.65
C GLU A 129 -1.14 17.23 16.12
N ARG A 130 -2.07 18.12 16.45
CA ARG A 130 -2.30 18.64 17.80
C ARG A 130 -2.91 17.57 18.73
N GLU A 131 -3.81 16.73 18.22
CA GLU A 131 -4.40 15.61 18.96
C GLU A 131 -3.40 14.46 19.13
N GLU A 132 -2.55 14.23 18.13
CA GLU A 132 -1.44 13.27 18.24
C GLU A 132 -0.38 13.74 19.26
N ALA A 133 0.01 15.03 19.22
CA ALA A 133 0.94 15.60 20.18
C ALA A 133 0.38 15.61 21.60
N GLN A 134 -0.92 15.83 21.76
CA GLN A 134 -1.58 15.82 23.07
C GLN A 134 -1.65 14.39 23.63
N ARG A 135 -1.92 13.38 22.82
CA ARG A 135 -1.89 11.98 23.22
C ARG A 135 -0.48 11.45 23.47
N ALA A 136 0.50 11.89 22.67
CA ALA A 136 1.90 11.52 22.87
C ALA A 136 2.46 12.00 24.22
N SER A 137 1.81 12.99 24.85
CA SER A 137 2.14 13.49 26.18
C SER A 137 1.44 12.72 27.32
N GLU A 138 0.52 11.82 27.02
CA GLU A 138 -0.17 11.00 28.02
C GLU A 138 0.73 9.82 28.45
N PRO A 139 0.86 9.54 29.76
CA PRO A 139 1.61 8.39 30.24
C PRO A 139 1.01 7.08 29.70
N GLY A 140 1.85 6.22 29.09
CA GLY A 140 1.40 4.96 28.48
C GLY A 140 0.98 5.05 27.00
N TYR A 141 1.07 6.22 26.37
CA TYR A 141 0.82 6.33 24.95
C TYR A 141 1.97 5.78 24.13
N PHE A 142 1.69 4.73 23.34
CA PHE A 142 2.59 4.22 22.31
C PHE A 142 2.00 4.57 20.94
N ALA A 143 2.79 5.20 20.07
CA ALA A 143 2.39 5.47 18.70
C ALA A 143 2.08 4.15 18.00
N LYS A 144 0.80 3.93 17.65
CA LYS A 144 0.38 2.73 16.93
C LYS A 144 1.05 2.69 15.56
N THR A 145 1.86 1.68 15.29
CA THR A 145 2.60 1.51 14.04
C THR A 145 1.77 0.87 12.92
N GLY A 146 0.47 0.68 13.16
CA GLY A 146 -0.51 0.26 12.16
C GLY A 146 -0.69 -1.26 12.00
N TRP A 147 0.11 -2.08 12.67
CA TRP A 147 -0.10 -3.53 12.79
C TRP A 147 -0.73 -3.94 14.12
N GLU A 148 -0.82 -2.99 15.06
CA GLU A 148 -1.48 -3.18 16.36
C GLU A 148 -2.99 -3.15 16.14
N GLN A 149 -3.62 -4.25 16.43
CA GLN A 149 -5.06 -4.38 16.28
C GLN A 149 -5.76 -3.71 17.48
N GLU A 150 -6.84 -2.96 17.24
CA GLU A 150 -7.57 -2.20 18.28
C GLU A 150 -8.13 -3.07 19.42
N TRP A 151 -8.22 -4.38 19.21
CA TRP A 151 -8.72 -5.33 20.20
C TRP A 151 -7.64 -5.83 21.19
N ILE A 152 -6.36 -5.45 21.00
CA ILE A 152 -5.28 -5.79 21.94
C ILE A 152 -5.16 -4.64 22.92
N ASP A 153 -5.61 -4.85 24.15
CA ASP A 153 -5.35 -3.93 25.26
C ASP A 153 -3.94 -4.16 25.81
N TRP A 154 -3.00 -3.40 25.27
CA TRP A 154 -1.59 -3.49 25.63
C TRP A 154 -1.31 -3.05 27.08
N ASP A 155 -2.17 -2.18 27.65
CA ASP A 155 -2.03 -1.73 29.04
C ASP A 155 -2.35 -2.86 30.03
N GLU A 156 -3.28 -3.76 29.70
CA GLU A 156 -3.54 -4.97 30.48
C GLU A 156 -2.43 -6.02 30.34
N GLN A 157 -1.84 -6.20 29.14
CA GLN A 157 -0.83 -7.20 28.89
C GLN A 157 0.56 -6.84 29.44
N MET A 158 0.90 -5.56 29.51
CA MET A 158 2.18 -5.09 30.05
C MET A 158 2.21 -4.96 31.58
N GLY A 159 1.14 -5.40 32.25
CA GLY A 159 1.10 -5.63 33.69
C GLY A 159 1.45 -4.41 34.53
N ARG A 160 0.46 -3.77 35.08
CA ARG A 160 0.69 -2.96 36.28
C ARG A 160 1.34 -3.84 37.35
N ARG A 161 2.63 -3.65 37.53
CA ARG A 161 3.30 -3.98 38.81
C ARG A 161 3.37 -2.75 39.68
#